data_c680348bd36d3e4e6d61eaba794d2fe9
#
_entry.id   c680348bd36d3e4e6d61eaba794d2fe9
#
_cell.length_a   1.000
_cell.length_b   1.000
_cell.length_c   1.000
_cell.angle_alpha   90.00
_cell.angle_beta   90.00
_cell.angle_gamma   90.00
#
_symmetry.space_group_name_H-M   'P 1'
#
loop_
_entity.id
_entity.type
_entity.pdbx_description
1 polymer ?
#
loop_
_entity_poly.entity_id
_entity_poly.type
_entity_poly.pdbx_seq_one_letter_code
_entity_poly.pdbx_strand_id
1 'polypeptide(L)'
;MQNFFMKKHYLCCMKRIILTFLTVLSFSTMSFAQKSYHGDGPDDILRLIPIGTVVVMKIGGVEGRSDWQHLLVNAGLSTVMTAGLTYSLKEMVHRQRPDGTDNHSFPSGHAAIAFSGAQVLYKEYHQKTPWVCVAGYAVATAVSLDRIRRNRHHWEDVAAGAAIGILSTEFSYWLGDKLFPQHPERYQLSLSPQCLSIQLQL
;
A
#
# COMPACT_ATOMS: atom_id res chain seq x y z
N MET A 1 -26.90 2.11 23.78
CA MET A 1 -27.60 2.08 22.48
C MET A 1 -26.75 2.63 21.32
N GLN A 2 -25.94 3.68 21.52
CA GLN A 2 -25.03 4.26 20.49
C GLN A 2 -23.97 3.29 19.94
N ASN A 3 -23.37 2.44 20.75
CA ASN A 3 -22.33 1.49 20.32
C ASN A 3 -22.86 0.39 19.37
N PHE A 4 -24.14 0.11 19.36
CA PHE A 4 -24.75 -0.89 18.49
C PHE A 4 -24.97 -0.34 17.07
N PHE A 5 -25.35 0.93 16.97
CA PHE A 5 -25.54 1.60 15.66
C PHE A 5 -24.22 1.85 14.95
N MET A 6 -23.17 2.25 15.67
CA MET A 6 -21.84 2.41 15.09
C MET A 6 -21.29 1.09 14.53
N LYS A 7 -21.37 -0.01 15.28
CA LYS A 7 -20.95 -1.34 14.81
C LYS A 7 -21.66 -1.77 13.52
N LYS A 8 -22.93 -1.45 13.37
CA LYS A 8 -23.73 -1.79 12.18
C LYS A 8 -23.32 -0.96 10.95
N HIS A 9 -22.98 0.30 11.13
CA HIS A 9 -22.44 1.17 10.06
C HIS A 9 -21.06 0.73 9.60
N TYR A 10 -20.14 0.39 10.51
CA TYR A 10 -18.82 -0.15 10.18
C TYR A 10 -18.95 -1.48 9.41
N LEU A 11 -19.84 -2.37 9.83
CA LEU A 11 -20.03 -3.66 9.17
C LEU A 11 -20.59 -3.49 7.73
N CYS A 12 -21.47 -2.52 7.51
CA CYS A 12 -22.05 -2.22 6.20
C CYS A 12 -21.01 -1.57 5.27
N CYS A 13 -20.22 -0.63 5.77
CA CYS A 13 -19.13 0.00 5.02
C CYS A 13 -18.04 -1.00 4.66
N MET A 14 -17.66 -1.88 5.60
CA MET A 14 -16.69 -2.95 5.39
C MET A 14 -17.14 -3.96 4.33
N LYS A 15 -18.43 -4.36 4.35
CA LYS A 15 -19.00 -5.24 3.31
C LYS A 15 -18.96 -4.60 1.93
N ARG A 16 -19.25 -3.32 1.80
CA ARG A 16 -19.16 -2.59 0.52
C ARG A 16 -17.72 -2.50 0.01
N ILE A 17 -16.75 -2.20 0.89
CA ILE A 17 -15.33 -2.13 0.53
C ILE A 17 -14.80 -3.52 0.11
N ILE A 18 -15.16 -4.58 0.83
CA ILE A 18 -14.79 -5.95 0.48
C ILE A 18 -15.43 -6.36 -0.86
N LEU A 19 -16.69 -5.99 -1.09
CA LEU A 19 -17.40 -6.33 -2.33
C LEU A 19 -16.79 -5.59 -3.53
N THR A 20 -16.44 -4.31 -3.40
CA THR A 20 -15.75 -3.55 -4.46
C THR A 20 -14.34 -4.07 -4.70
N PHE A 21 -13.63 -4.50 -3.64
CA PHE A 21 -12.31 -5.11 -3.78
C PHE A 21 -12.38 -6.47 -4.49
N LEU A 22 -13.35 -7.31 -4.15
CA LEU A 22 -13.62 -8.60 -4.81
C LEU A 22 -14.03 -8.42 -6.28
N THR A 23 -14.82 -7.39 -6.60
CA THR A 23 -15.20 -7.10 -8.00
C THR A 23 -14.01 -6.60 -8.82
N VAL A 24 -13.12 -5.78 -8.25
CA VAL A 24 -11.89 -5.35 -8.91
C VAL A 24 -10.94 -6.54 -9.11
N LEU A 25 -10.83 -7.42 -8.12
CA LEU A 25 -9.99 -8.62 -8.21
C LEU A 25 -10.53 -9.62 -9.25
N SER A 26 -11.85 -9.80 -9.34
CA SER A 26 -12.47 -10.70 -10.33
C SER A 26 -12.35 -10.17 -11.76
N PHE A 27 -12.32 -8.85 -11.95
CA PHE A 27 -12.08 -8.24 -13.26
C PHE A 27 -10.64 -8.44 -13.74
N SER A 28 -9.68 -8.54 -12.82
CA SER A 28 -8.26 -8.77 -13.13
C SER A 28 -7.96 -10.20 -13.60
N THR A 29 -8.81 -11.17 -13.25
CA THR A 29 -8.59 -12.58 -13.60
C THR A 29 -9.06 -12.95 -15.02
N MET A 30 -9.82 -12.11 -15.70
CA MET A 30 -10.37 -12.40 -17.03
C MET A 30 -9.39 -12.13 -18.20
N SER A 31 -8.20 -11.59 -17.96
CA SER A 31 -7.25 -11.24 -19.02
C SER A 31 -6.03 -12.18 -19.10
N PHE A 32 -6.19 -13.48 -18.83
CA PHE A 32 -5.11 -14.46 -18.93
C PHE A 32 -5.01 -15.11 -20.32
N ALA A 33 -5.22 -14.36 -21.40
CA ALA A 33 -4.82 -14.77 -22.71
C ALA A 33 -3.33 -14.52 -22.89
N GLN A 34 -2.57 -15.59 -22.98
CA GLN A 34 -1.14 -15.69 -23.19
C GLN A 34 -0.75 -14.99 -24.51
N LYS A 35 -0.32 -13.74 -24.41
CA LYS A 35 0.39 -13.03 -25.47
C LYS A 35 1.70 -12.52 -24.87
N SER A 36 2.82 -12.82 -25.50
CA SER A 36 4.12 -12.24 -25.14
C SER A 36 4.05 -10.73 -25.36
N TYR A 37 3.60 -10.02 -24.36
CA TYR A 37 3.42 -8.58 -24.40
C TYR A 37 4.70 -7.92 -23.90
N HIS A 38 5.43 -7.28 -24.81
CA HIS A 38 6.61 -6.47 -24.54
C HIS A 38 6.19 -5.05 -24.14
N GLY A 39 5.25 -4.89 -23.23
CA GLY A 39 4.71 -3.60 -22.83
C GLY A 39 4.11 -3.62 -21.43
N ASP A 40 3.61 -2.47 -21.03
CA ASP A 40 2.93 -2.23 -19.74
C ASP A 40 1.78 -3.22 -19.56
N GLY A 41 1.81 -3.95 -18.47
CA GLY A 41 0.80 -4.95 -18.14
C GLY A 41 -0.14 -4.46 -17.05
N PRO A 42 -1.17 -5.23 -16.70
CA PRO A 42 -2.05 -4.91 -15.59
C PRO A 42 -1.30 -4.75 -14.25
N ASP A 43 -0.14 -5.34 -14.13
CA ASP A 43 0.78 -5.24 -13.00
C ASP A 43 1.30 -3.82 -12.77
N ASP A 44 1.36 -2.97 -13.79
CA ASP A 44 1.70 -1.55 -13.65
C ASP A 44 0.67 -0.76 -12.83
N ILE A 45 -0.59 -1.13 -12.96
CA ILE A 45 -1.69 -0.54 -12.18
C ILE A 45 -1.84 -1.27 -10.83
N LEU A 46 -1.78 -2.61 -10.85
CA LEU A 46 -2.00 -3.44 -9.67
C LEU A 46 -0.99 -3.14 -8.55
N ARG A 47 0.26 -2.79 -8.87
CA ARG A 47 1.27 -2.42 -7.87
C ARG A 47 0.89 -1.20 -7.03
N LEU A 48 -0.01 -0.34 -7.55
CA LEU A 48 -0.47 0.87 -6.86
C LEU A 48 -1.74 0.64 -6.04
N ILE A 49 -2.41 -0.52 -6.17
CA ILE A 49 -3.64 -0.81 -5.43
C ILE A 49 -3.45 -0.73 -3.91
N PRO A 50 -2.39 -1.31 -3.29
CA PRO A 50 -2.26 -1.26 -1.84
C PRO A 50 -2.17 0.18 -1.31
N ILE A 51 -1.36 1.03 -1.94
CA ILE A 51 -1.25 2.44 -1.52
C ILE A 51 -2.52 3.23 -1.85
N GLY A 52 -3.15 2.96 -2.99
CA GLY A 52 -4.45 3.55 -3.35
C GLY A 52 -5.54 3.21 -2.34
N THR A 53 -5.53 1.98 -1.80
CA THR A 53 -6.45 1.55 -0.75
C THR A 53 -6.27 2.38 0.52
N VAL A 54 -5.05 2.73 0.91
CA VAL A 54 -4.78 3.63 2.05
C VAL A 54 -5.50 4.97 1.86
N VAL A 55 -5.35 5.57 0.68
CA VAL A 55 -5.97 6.87 0.35
C VAL A 55 -7.49 6.77 0.35
N VAL A 56 -8.04 5.74 -0.28
CA VAL A 56 -9.50 5.51 -0.33
C VAL A 56 -10.09 5.31 1.07
N MET A 57 -9.43 4.52 1.92
CA MET A 57 -9.88 4.31 3.30
C MET A 57 -9.83 5.61 4.11
N LYS A 58 -8.77 6.40 3.93
CA LYS A 58 -8.62 7.69 4.62
C LYS A 58 -9.68 8.70 4.20
N ILE A 59 -9.97 8.81 2.90
CA ILE A 59 -11.05 9.67 2.36
C ILE A 59 -12.42 9.17 2.82
N GLY A 60 -12.61 7.85 2.89
CA GLY A 60 -13.83 7.21 3.37
C GLY A 60 -14.09 7.38 4.88
N GLY A 61 -13.24 8.12 5.60
CA GLY A 61 -13.40 8.37 7.02
C GLY A 61 -13.04 7.19 7.92
N VAL A 62 -12.35 6.18 7.40
CA VAL A 62 -11.79 5.13 8.24
C VAL A 62 -10.58 5.68 8.98
N GLU A 63 -10.69 5.76 10.29
CA GLU A 63 -9.60 6.23 11.14
C GLU A 63 -8.40 5.29 11.03
N GLY A 64 -7.29 5.80 10.51
CA GLY A 64 -5.99 5.14 10.51
C GLY A 64 -5.20 5.46 11.78
N ARG A 65 -3.96 4.98 11.83
CA ARG A 65 -3.00 5.30 12.88
C ARG A 65 -2.61 6.78 12.87
N SER A 66 -2.41 7.35 11.67
CA SER A 66 -1.86 8.69 11.45
C SER A 66 -2.95 9.67 11.02
N ASP A 67 -2.77 10.95 11.33
CA ASP A 67 -3.51 12.03 10.68
C ASP A 67 -3.10 12.18 9.19
N TRP A 68 -3.66 13.16 8.49
CA TRP A 68 -3.34 13.37 7.07
C TRP A 68 -1.88 13.79 6.84
N GLN A 69 -1.34 14.64 7.71
CA GLN A 69 0.02 15.17 7.56
C GLN A 69 1.05 14.07 7.77
N HIS A 70 0.92 13.32 8.86
CA HIS A 70 1.82 12.21 9.17
C HIS A 70 1.72 11.08 8.14
N LEU A 71 0.50 10.77 7.66
CA LEU A 71 0.32 9.79 6.60
C LEU A 71 1.08 10.19 5.34
N LEU A 72 0.92 11.45 4.89
CA LEU A 72 1.60 11.94 3.68
C LEU A 72 3.11 11.95 3.83
N VAL A 73 3.63 12.37 4.99
CA VAL A 73 5.07 12.35 5.28
C VAL A 73 5.60 10.92 5.27
N ASN A 74 4.98 10.02 6.03
CA ASN A 74 5.44 8.65 6.18
C ASN A 74 5.34 7.86 4.87
N ALA A 75 4.19 7.94 4.17
CA ALA A 75 3.99 7.27 2.90
C ALA A 75 4.86 7.87 1.78
N GLY A 76 5.02 9.19 1.76
CA GLY A 76 5.90 9.88 0.83
C GLY A 76 7.36 9.48 1.03
N LEU A 77 7.86 9.53 2.26
CA LEU A 77 9.22 9.12 2.61
C LEU A 77 9.46 7.63 2.28
N SER A 78 8.48 6.76 2.60
CA SER A 78 8.52 5.34 2.24
C SER A 78 8.68 5.14 0.74
N THR A 79 7.88 5.86 -0.05
CA THR A 79 7.92 5.77 -1.52
C THR A 79 9.26 6.25 -2.08
N VAL A 80 9.75 7.40 -1.61
CA VAL A 80 11.03 7.97 -2.05
C VAL A 80 12.20 7.04 -1.69
N MET A 81 12.22 6.51 -0.47
CA MET A 81 13.27 5.58 -0.05
C MET A 81 13.22 4.26 -0.83
N THR A 82 12.03 3.69 -1.01
CA THR A 82 11.86 2.46 -1.79
C THR A 82 12.32 2.65 -3.23
N ALA A 83 11.90 3.75 -3.88
CA ALA A 83 12.30 4.06 -5.25
C ALA A 83 13.81 4.33 -5.35
N GLY A 84 14.36 5.14 -4.44
CA GLY A 84 15.77 5.48 -4.42
C GLY A 84 16.67 4.27 -4.24
N LEU A 85 16.38 3.41 -3.25
CA LEU A 85 17.15 2.18 -3.03
C LEU A 85 17.03 1.21 -4.20
N THR A 86 15.80 1.04 -4.72
CA THR A 86 15.57 0.16 -5.88
C THR A 86 16.33 0.64 -7.10
N TYR A 87 16.29 1.93 -7.40
CA TYR A 87 16.99 2.51 -8.54
C TYR A 87 18.52 2.41 -8.37
N SER A 88 19.04 2.79 -7.21
CA SER A 88 20.49 2.71 -6.93
C SER A 88 21.04 1.29 -7.07
N LEU A 89 20.33 0.30 -6.49
CA LEU A 89 20.74 -1.10 -6.61
C LEU A 89 20.62 -1.62 -8.05
N LYS A 90 19.64 -1.15 -8.80
CA LYS A 90 19.45 -1.53 -10.21
C LYS A 90 20.62 -1.05 -11.09
N GLU A 91 21.13 0.16 -10.83
CA GLU A 91 22.32 0.70 -11.51
C GLU A 91 23.63 0.04 -11.08
N MET A 92 23.70 -0.48 -9.85
CA MET A 92 24.88 -1.16 -9.33
C MET A 92 24.97 -2.62 -9.76
N VAL A 93 23.83 -3.32 -9.85
CA VAL A 93 23.76 -4.76 -10.10
C VAL A 93 23.23 -5.00 -11.50
N HIS A 94 24.09 -5.07 -12.48
CA HIS A 94 23.75 -5.31 -13.88
C HIS A 94 23.36 -6.78 -14.12
N ARG A 95 22.20 -7.20 -13.59
CA ARG A 95 21.69 -8.56 -13.74
C ARG A 95 20.78 -8.66 -14.95
N GLN A 96 21.07 -9.58 -15.88
CA GLN A 96 20.25 -9.82 -17.05
C GLN A 96 18.88 -10.37 -16.64
N ARG A 97 17.83 -9.92 -17.33
CA ARG A 97 16.47 -10.47 -17.14
C ARG A 97 16.37 -11.88 -17.73
N PRO A 98 15.45 -12.71 -17.18
CA PRO A 98 15.22 -14.06 -17.73
C PRO A 98 14.79 -14.03 -19.20
N ASP A 99 14.08 -12.99 -19.66
CA ASP A 99 13.67 -12.81 -21.06
C ASP A 99 14.75 -12.21 -21.96
N GLY A 100 15.93 -11.87 -21.42
CA GLY A 100 17.07 -11.33 -22.17
C GLY A 100 16.90 -9.88 -22.66
N THR A 101 15.84 -9.15 -22.25
CA THR A 101 15.52 -7.82 -22.78
C THR A 101 16.50 -6.73 -22.32
N ASP A 102 16.94 -6.77 -21.08
CA ASP A 102 17.89 -5.81 -20.52
C ASP A 102 18.67 -6.39 -19.32
N ASN A 103 19.61 -5.61 -18.78
CA ASN A 103 20.44 -5.99 -17.63
C ASN A 103 20.00 -5.33 -16.31
N HIS A 104 18.74 -4.93 -16.20
CA HIS A 104 18.20 -4.26 -15.02
C HIS A 104 17.14 -5.13 -14.32
N SER A 105 17.44 -6.43 -14.15
CA SER A 105 16.52 -7.35 -13.48
C SER A 105 16.43 -7.09 -11.98
N PHE A 106 17.58 -6.89 -11.33
CA PHE A 106 17.66 -6.79 -9.87
C PHE A 106 17.72 -5.33 -9.38
N PRO A 107 16.99 -5.01 -8.29
CA PRO A 107 15.84 -5.70 -7.72
C PRO A 107 14.55 -5.39 -8.51
N SER A 108 13.45 -6.12 -8.22
CA SER A 108 12.16 -5.87 -8.85
C SER A 108 11.48 -4.62 -8.29
N GLY A 109 11.37 -3.57 -9.12
CA GLY A 109 10.71 -2.31 -8.73
C GLY A 109 9.21 -2.46 -8.52
N HIS A 110 8.52 -3.31 -9.28
CA HIS A 110 7.09 -3.60 -9.10
C HIS A 110 6.81 -4.24 -7.75
N ALA A 111 7.61 -5.24 -7.38
CA ALA A 111 7.51 -5.87 -6.07
C ALA A 111 7.81 -4.86 -4.94
N ALA A 112 8.87 -4.04 -5.08
CA ALA A 112 9.24 -3.06 -4.08
C ALA A 112 8.12 -2.05 -3.81
N ILE A 113 7.52 -1.47 -4.86
CA ILE A 113 6.42 -0.50 -4.73
C ILE A 113 5.16 -1.17 -4.16
N ALA A 114 4.79 -2.36 -4.64
CA ALA A 114 3.60 -3.06 -4.18
C ALA A 114 3.70 -3.44 -2.70
N PHE A 115 4.85 -3.98 -2.26
CA PHE A 115 5.07 -4.34 -0.86
C PHE A 115 5.24 -3.11 0.05
N SER A 116 5.83 -2.02 -0.44
CA SER A 116 5.86 -0.75 0.29
C SER A 116 4.44 -0.24 0.54
N GLY A 117 3.59 -0.20 -0.49
CA GLY A 117 2.18 0.19 -0.33
C GLY A 117 1.40 -0.73 0.62
N ALA A 118 1.62 -2.05 0.56
CA ALA A 118 1.01 -3.02 1.47
C ALA A 118 1.49 -2.82 2.92
N GLN A 119 2.76 -2.46 3.11
CA GLN A 119 3.30 -2.17 4.44
C GLN A 119 2.76 -0.85 5.00
N VAL A 120 2.59 0.19 4.18
CA VAL A 120 1.89 1.43 4.59
C VAL A 120 0.46 1.12 5.02
N LEU A 121 -0.27 0.32 4.22
CA LEU A 121 -1.62 -0.12 4.56
C LEU A 121 -1.67 -0.87 5.90
N TYR A 122 -0.71 -1.74 6.14
CA TYR A 122 -0.57 -2.45 7.40
C TYR A 122 -0.30 -1.50 8.58
N LYS A 123 0.67 -0.58 8.45
CA LYS A 123 1.00 0.40 9.49
C LYS A 123 -0.19 1.25 9.91
N GLU A 124 -1.02 1.63 8.94
CA GLU A 124 -2.16 2.52 9.19
C GLU A 124 -3.40 1.78 9.72
N TYR A 125 -3.67 0.55 9.27
CA TYR A 125 -4.99 -0.04 9.45
C TYR A 125 -5.03 -1.44 10.09
N HIS A 126 -3.88 -2.05 10.44
CA HIS A 126 -3.87 -3.43 10.94
C HIS A 126 -4.69 -3.63 12.23
N GLN A 127 -4.77 -2.61 13.10
CA GLN A 127 -5.54 -2.70 14.35
C GLN A 127 -7.06 -2.69 14.12
N LYS A 128 -7.53 -1.99 13.07
CA LYS A 128 -8.96 -1.81 12.80
C LYS A 128 -9.50 -2.74 11.72
N THR A 129 -8.72 -2.96 10.68
CA THR A 129 -9.14 -3.75 9.50
C THR A 129 -8.05 -4.72 9.04
N PRO A 130 -7.68 -5.74 9.83
CA PRO A 130 -6.57 -6.64 9.51
C PRO A 130 -6.77 -7.37 8.17
N TRP A 131 -8.00 -7.69 7.81
CA TRP A 131 -8.30 -8.39 6.56
C TRP A 131 -8.00 -7.57 5.30
N VAL A 132 -8.14 -6.26 5.37
CA VAL A 132 -7.76 -5.36 4.26
C VAL A 132 -6.23 -5.35 4.10
N CYS A 133 -5.49 -5.41 5.20
CA CYS A 133 -4.04 -5.52 5.16
C CYS A 133 -3.58 -6.85 4.53
N VAL A 134 -4.22 -7.96 4.91
CA VAL A 134 -3.97 -9.28 4.28
C VAL A 134 -4.25 -9.21 2.77
N ALA A 135 -5.35 -8.58 2.36
CA ALA A 135 -5.67 -8.38 0.95
C ALA A 135 -4.61 -7.53 0.23
N GLY A 136 -4.09 -6.48 0.86
CA GLY A 136 -3.01 -5.66 0.32
C GLY A 136 -1.74 -6.47 0.04
N TYR A 137 -1.32 -7.31 0.99
CA TYR A 137 -0.20 -8.22 0.78
C TYR A 137 -0.47 -9.30 -0.26
N ALA A 138 -1.70 -9.81 -0.34
CA ALA A 138 -2.09 -10.76 -1.38
C ALA A 138 -1.96 -10.14 -2.79
N VAL A 139 -2.38 -8.88 -2.96
CA VAL A 139 -2.19 -8.14 -4.23
C VAL A 139 -0.71 -7.94 -4.53
N ALA A 140 0.10 -7.52 -3.55
CA ALA A 140 1.55 -7.34 -3.74
C ALA A 140 2.24 -8.66 -4.15
N THR A 141 1.81 -9.78 -3.54
CA THR A 141 2.29 -11.12 -3.90
C THR A 141 1.85 -11.51 -5.30
N ALA A 142 0.60 -11.25 -5.68
CA ALA A 142 0.09 -11.55 -7.04
C ALA A 142 0.85 -10.77 -8.11
N VAL A 143 1.10 -9.47 -7.90
CA VAL A 143 1.95 -8.65 -8.78
C VAL A 143 3.34 -9.29 -8.92
N SER A 144 3.93 -9.69 -7.82
CA SER A 144 5.26 -10.30 -7.78
C SER A 144 5.33 -11.62 -8.54
N LEU A 145 4.32 -12.47 -8.36
CA LEU A 145 4.21 -13.75 -9.08
C LEU A 145 4.00 -13.53 -10.59
N ASP A 146 3.23 -12.51 -10.98
CA ASP A 146 3.05 -12.18 -12.40
C ASP A 146 4.37 -11.76 -13.05
N ARG A 147 5.24 -11.03 -12.34
CA ARG A 147 6.59 -10.67 -12.84
C ARG A 147 7.46 -11.88 -13.09
N ILE A 148 7.42 -12.89 -12.22
CA ILE A 148 8.14 -14.15 -12.39
C ILE A 148 7.54 -14.94 -13.56
N ARG A 149 6.20 -15.08 -13.61
CA ARG A 149 5.48 -15.80 -14.67
C ARG A 149 5.76 -15.25 -16.07
N ARG A 150 5.90 -13.92 -16.18
CA ARG A 150 6.21 -13.24 -17.44
C ARG A 150 7.69 -13.21 -17.78
N ASN A 151 8.54 -13.93 -17.04
CA ASN A 151 9.99 -13.96 -17.20
C ASN A 151 10.66 -12.57 -17.16
N ARG A 152 10.06 -11.60 -16.44
CA ARG A 152 10.60 -10.24 -16.29
C ARG A 152 11.62 -10.14 -15.16
N HIS A 153 11.49 -11.00 -14.15
CA HIS A 153 12.34 -11.04 -12.97
C HIS A 153 12.55 -12.47 -12.48
N HIS A 154 13.72 -12.73 -11.89
CA HIS A 154 13.96 -13.95 -11.14
C HIS A 154 13.26 -13.86 -9.77
N TRP A 155 13.05 -15.00 -9.12
CA TRP A 155 12.41 -15.03 -7.79
C TRP A 155 13.18 -14.23 -6.74
N GLU A 156 14.53 -14.21 -6.83
CA GLU A 156 15.40 -13.46 -5.91
C GLU A 156 15.26 -11.94 -6.10
N ASP A 157 15.06 -11.48 -7.34
CA ASP A 157 14.84 -10.07 -7.65
C ASP A 157 13.55 -9.56 -7.00
N VAL A 158 12.53 -10.43 -7.02
CA VAL A 158 11.23 -10.16 -6.42
C VAL A 158 11.31 -10.19 -4.89
N ALA A 159 11.99 -11.19 -4.31
CA ALA A 159 12.20 -11.29 -2.87
C ALA A 159 12.98 -10.09 -2.33
N ALA A 160 14.04 -9.67 -3.04
CA ALA A 160 14.81 -8.47 -2.70
C ALA A 160 13.94 -7.21 -2.80
N GLY A 161 13.15 -7.07 -3.86
CA GLY A 161 12.21 -5.96 -4.02
C GLY A 161 11.21 -5.90 -2.87
N ALA A 162 10.58 -7.01 -2.50
CA ALA A 162 9.67 -7.10 -1.38
C ALA A 162 10.32 -6.68 -0.06
N ALA A 163 11.53 -7.18 0.21
CA ALA A 163 12.29 -6.81 1.40
C ALA A 163 12.62 -5.31 1.44
N ILE A 164 13.05 -4.73 0.31
CA ILE A 164 13.31 -3.29 0.19
C ILE A 164 12.04 -2.49 0.49
N GLY A 165 10.90 -2.85 -0.10
CA GLY A 165 9.63 -2.17 0.12
C GLY A 165 9.19 -2.17 1.58
N ILE A 166 9.25 -3.33 2.24
CA ILE A 166 8.89 -3.49 3.66
C ILE A 166 9.85 -2.70 4.56
N LEU A 167 11.15 -2.90 4.40
CA LEU A 167 12.16 -2.29 5.28
C LEU A 167 12.22 -0.77 5.11
N SER A 168 12.12 -0.25 3.88
CA SER A 168 12.06 1.18 3.62
C SER A 168 10.84 1.81 4.31
N THR A 169 9.69 1.13 4.27
CA THR A 169 8.48 1.62 4.94
C THR A 169 8.62 1.58 6.46
N GLU A 170 9.14 0.49 7.03
CA GLU A 170 9.40 0.41 8.47
C GLU A 170 10.32 1.53 8.94
N PHE A 171 11.41 1.75 8.23
CA PHE A 171 12.36 2.80 8.55
C PHE A 171 11.74 4.20 8.40
N SER A 172 10.94 4.42 7.36
CA SER A 172 10.27 5.71 7.13
C SER A 172 9.29 6.06 8.25
N TYR A 173 8.51 5.07 8.72
CA TYR A 173 7.60 5.27 9.85
C TYR A 173 8.36 5.51 11.16
N TRP A 174 9.44 4.75 11.40
CA TRP A 174 10.29 4.98 12.57
C TRP A 174 10.92 6.38 12.55
N LEU A 175 11.41 6.82 11.40
CA LEU A 175 12.02 8.14 11.23
C LEU A 175 10.98 9.27 11.34
N GLY A 176 9.83 9.09 10.68
CA GLY A 176 8.73 10.06 10.71
C GLY A 176 8.18 10.27 12.10
N ASP A 177 7.94 9.19 12.84
CA ASP A 177 7.50 9.27 14.25
C ASP A 177 8.53 9.97 15.15
N LYS A 178 9.82 9.86 14.83
CA LYS A 178 10.89 10.48 15.61
C LYS A 178 11.10 11.95 15.28
N LEU A 179 10.97 12.32 14.00
CA LEU A 179 11.14 13.70 13.54
C LEU A 179 9.88 14.55 13.74
N PHE A 180 8.73 13.92 13.61
CA PHE A 180 7.42 14.56 13.76
C PHE A 180 6.58 13.76 14.76
N PRO A 181 6.81 13.93 16.09
CA PRO A 181 6.02 13.24 17.09
C PRO A 181 4.54 13.56 16.91
N GLN A 182 3.69 12.53 16.86
CA GLN A 182 2.25 12.74 16.85
C GLN A 182 1.85 13.28 18.24
N HIS A 183 1.54 14.57 18.30
CA HIS A 183 0.92 15.12 19.49
C HIS A 183 -0.51 14.59 19.55
N PRO A 184 -0.98 14.07 20.70
CA PRO A 184 -2.40 13.79 20.87
C PRO A 184 -3.16 15.08 20.51
N GLU A 185 -4.13 14.94 19.59
CA GLU A 185 -4.88 16.09 19.09
C GLU A 185 -5.48 16.90 20.26
N ARG A 186 -4.93 18.09 20.51
CA ARG A 186 -5.45 19.00 21.53
C ARG A 186 -6.81 19.60 21.16
N TYR A 187 -7.26 19.38 19.91
CA TYR A 187 -8.50 19.99 19.41
C TYR A 187 -9.28 18.95 18.60
N GLN A 188 -10.45 18.57 19.08
CA GLN A 188 -11.44 17.87 18.28
C GLN A 188 -12.48 18.87 17.78
N LEU A 189 -12.42 19.19 16.48
CA LEU A 189 -13.47 19.91 15.78
C LEU A 189 -14.55 18.90 15.35
N SER A 190 -15.66 18.84 16.08
CA SER A 190 -16.82 18.09 15.62
C SER A 190 -17.82 19.04 14.97
N LEU A 191 -17.98 18.90 13.66
CA LEU A 191 -19.06 19.57 12.88
C LEU A 191 -20.29 18.67 12.91
N SER A 192 -21.29 19.02 13.69
CA SER A 192 -22.61 18.46 13.55
C SER A 192 -23.53 19.52 12.89
N PRO A 193 -24.58 19.12 12.15
CA PRO A 193 -25.48 20.07 11.49
C PRO A 193 -26.14 21.09 12.42
N GLN A 194 -26.04 20.91 13.73
CA GLN A 194 -26.69 21.72 14.73
C GLN A 194 -25.76 22.42 15.74
N CYS A 195 -24.47 22.08 15.79
CA CYS A 195 -23.53 22.68 16.73
C CYS A 195 -22.06 22.57 16.27
N LEU A 196 -21.34 23.69 16.35
CA LEU A 196 -19.90 23.73 16.30
C LEU A 196 -19.39 23.57 17.74
N SER A 197 -18.79 22.44 18.09
CA SER A 197 -18.18 22.25 19.41
C SER A 197 -16.68 22.06 19.27
N ILE A 198 -15.94 22.85 20.04
CA ILE A 198 -14.48 22.72 20.21
C ILE A 198 -14.26 22.12 21.60
N GLN A 199 -13.77 20.89 21.67
CA GLN A 199 -13.34 20.31 22.96
C GLN A 199 -11.82 20.42 23.06
N LEU A 200 -11.39 21.14 24.08
CA LEU A 200 -10.01 21.18 24.55
C LEU A 200 -9.83 20.06 25.59
N GLN A 201 -8.98 19.09 25.29
CA GLN A 201 -8.47 18.19 26.33
C GLN A 201 -7.23 18.84 26.96
N LEU A 202 -7.38 19.22 28.23
CA LEU A 202 -6.32 19.71 29.12
C LEU A 202 -5.51 18.51 29.64
#